data_24f003265433a2abf1f25671560003bf
#
_entry.id   24f003265433a2abf1f25671560003bf
#
_cell.length_a   1.000
_cell.length_b   1.000
_cell.length_c   1.000
_cell.angle_alpha   90.00
_cell.angle_beta   90.00
_cell.angle_gamma   90.00
#
_symmetry.space_group_name_H-M   'P 1'
#
loop_
_entity.id
_entity.type
_entity.pdbx_description
1 polymer ?
#
loop_
_entity_poly.entity_id
_entity_poly.type
_entity_poly.pdbx_seq_one_letter_code
_entity_poly.pdbx_strand_id
1 'polypeptide(L)' 'MNEMVKNWLIELYEREIEEALGSISNERIWLMGSDVWEEEKMHLDNMANLNEYIATLKTLLNDINEVK' A
#
# COMPACT_ATOMS: atom_id res chain seq x y z
N MET A 1 -20.09 0.47 -15.59
CA MET A 1 -19.83 1.36 -14.41
C MET A 1 -19.89 2.82 -14.86
N ASN A 2 -20.50 3.66 -14.06
CA ASN A 2 -20.53 5.10 -14.31
C ASN A 2 -19.09 5.65 -14.30
N GLU A 3 -18.74 6.46 -15.27
CA GLU A 3 -17.38 6.99 -15.43
C GLU A 3 -16.94 7.87 -14.25
N MET A 4 -17.86 8.63 -13.68
CA MET A 4 -17.59 9.47 -12.52
C MET A 4 -17.23 8.60 -11.31
N VAL A 5 -17.99 7.52 -11.07
CA VAL A 5 -17.74 6.58 -9.98
C VAL A 5 -16.41 5.84 -10.21
N LYS A 6 -16.16 5.44 -11.45
CA LYS A 6 -14.90 4.80 -11.84
C LYS A 6 -13.69 5.68 -11.52
N ASN A 7 -13.74 6.94 -11.94
CA ASN A 7 -12.66 7.90 -11.68
C ASN A 7 -12.46 8.14 -10.19
N TRP A 8 -13.54 8.23 -9.41
CA TRP A 8 -13.48 8.39 -7.98
C TRP A 8 -12.80 7.19 -7.30
N LEU A 9 -13.15 5.96 -7.72
CA LEU A 9 -12.52 4.75 -7.19
C LEU A 9 -11.04 4.67 -7.54
N ILE A 10 -10.66 5.06 -8.75
CA ILE A 10 -9.26 5.09 -9.18
C ILE A 10 -8.46 6.05 -8.28
N GLU A 11 -8.97 7.26 -8.07
CA GLU A 11 -8.31 8.24 -7.20
C GLU A 11 -8.18 7.74 -5.77
N LEU A 12 -9.23 7.09 -5.25
CA LEU A 12 -9.23 6.54 -3.90
C LEU A 12 -8.14 5.48 -3.73
N TYR A 13 -8.07 4.52 -4.68
CA TYR A 13 -7.09 3.45 -4.61
C TYR A 13 -5.66 3.96 -4.82
N GLU A 14 -5.45 4.93 -5.71
CA GLU A 14 -4.14 5.55 -5.89
C GLU A 14 -3.68 6.26 -4.61
N ARG A 15 -4.57 6.94 -3.92
CA ARG A 15 -4.28 7.59 -2.65
C ARG A 15 -3.90 6.57 -1.58
N GLU A 16 -4.63 5.47 -1.48
CA GLU A 16 -4.34 4.41 -0.54
C GLU A 16 -2.96 3.77 -0.80
N ILE A 17 -2.60 3.60 -2.07
CA ILE A 17 -1.29 3.09 -2.46
C ILE A 17 -0.20 4.07 -2.01
N GLU A 18 -0.36 5.36 -2.23
CA GLU A 18 0.60 6.38 -1.79
C GLU A 18 0.77 6.39 -0.27
N GLU A 19 -0.32 6.30 0.48
CA GLU A 19 -0.29 6.25 1.93
C GLU A 19 0.43 4.99 2.41
N ALA A 20 0.19 3.84 1.79
CA ALA A 20 0.86 2.60 2.14
C ALA A 20 2.36 2.66 1.82
N LEU A 21 2.75 3.28 0.71
CA LEU A 21 4.17 3.49 0.37
C LEU A 21 4.86 4.40 1.39
N GLY A 22 4.17 5.43 1.86
CA GLY A 22 4.66 6.30 2.93
C GLY A 22 4.88 5.52 4.23
N SER A 23 3.96 4.63 4.58
CA SER A 23 4.09 3.77 5.76
C SER A 23 5.28 2.82 5.65
N ILE A 24 5.52 2.26 4.46
CA ILE A 24 6.70 1.41 4.22
C ILE A 24 7.99 2.21 4.41
N SER A 25 8.04 3.45 3.91
CA SER A 25 9.20 4.32 4.09
C SER A 25 9.46 4.59 5.58
N ASN A 26 8.42 4.82 6.37
CA ASN A 26 8.55 5.02 7.81
C ASN A 26 9.08 3.76 8.51
N GLU A 27 8.61 2.58 8.13
CA GLU A 27 9.12 1.32 8.69
C GLU A 27 10.59 1.13 8.39
N ARG A 28 11.06 1.51 7.19
CA ARG A 28 12.48 1.46 6.82
C ARG A 28 13.32 2.37 7.71
N ILE A 29 12.84 3.57 8.00
CA ILE A 29 13.53 4.52 8.87
C ILE A 29 13.68 3.92 10.27
N TRP A 30 12.63 3.31 10.81
CA TRP A 30 12.67 2.66 12.11
C TRP A 30 13.66 1.51 12.13
N LEU A 31 13.70 0.69 11.06
CA LEU A 31 14.65 -0.43 10.95
C LEU A 31 16.11 0.04 10.98
N MET A 32 16.41 1.17 10.36
CA MET A 32 17.76 1.72 10.34
C MET A 32 18.23 2.16 11.71
N GLY A 33 17.31 2.53 12.60
CA GLY A 33 17.62 2.99 13.95
C GLY A 33 17.45 1.93 15.03
N SER A 34 16.98 0.72 14.68
CA SER A 34 16.67 -0.31 15.66
C SER A 34 17.81 -1.31 15.83
N ASP A 35 18.22 -1.51 17.11
CA ASP A 35 19.20 -2.54 17.49
C ASP A 35 18.52 -3.77 18.11
N VAL A 36 17.19 -3.77 18.21
CA VAL A 36 16.42 -4.84 18.88
C VAL A 36 15.82 -5.77 17.83
N TRP A 37 16.20 -7.05 17.89
CA TRP A 37 15.75 -8.09 16.96
C TRP A 37 14.23 -8.19 16.87
N GLU A 38 13.52 -8.12 18.00
CA GLU A 38 12.05 -8.21 18.03
C GLU A 38 11.39 -7.04 17.30
N GLU A 39 11.95 -5.83 17.42
CA GLU A 39 11.46 -4.67 16.70
C GLU A 39 11.73 -4.79 15.21
N GLU A 40 12.89 -5.29 14.81
CA GLU A 40 13.21 -5.54 13.40
C GLU A 40 12.20 -6.49 12.77
N LYS A 41 11.90 -7.59 13.46
CA LYS A 41 10.92 -8.56 12.97
C LYS A 41 9.54 -7.95 12.81
N MET A 42 9.10 -7.16 13.79
CA MET A 42 7.80 -6.48 13.72
C MET A 42 7.73 -5.54 12.52
N HIS A 43 8.76 -4.74 12.29
CA HIS A 43 8.80 -3.81 11.15
C HIS A 43 8.85 -4.54 9.81
N LEU A 44 9.59 -5.64 9.72
CA LEU A 44 9.63 -6.46 8.51
C LEU A 44 8.28 -7.10 8.22
N ASP A 45 7.58 -7.60 9.24
CA ASP A 45 6.24 -8.16 9.09
C ASP A 45 5.25 -7.08 8.63
N ASN A 46 5.34 -5.88 9.19
CA ASN A 46 4.49 -4.75 8.79
C ASN A 46 4.74 -4.38 7.33
N MET A 47 6.01 -4.35 6.90
CA MET A 47 6.36 -4.06 5.50
C MET A 47 5.81 -5.12 4.55
N ALA A 48 5.89 -6.40 4.92
CA ALA A 48 5.34 -7.48 4.12
C ALA A 48 3.82 -7.34 3.97
N ASN A 49 3.12 -7.05 5.06
CA ASN A 49 1.67 -6.84 5.05
C ASN A 49 1.28 -5.63 4.19
N LEU A 50 2.04 -4.54 4.27
CA LEU A 50 1.80 -3.35 3.44
C LEU A 50 2.04 -3.64 1.96
N ASN A 51 3.06 -4.43 1.63
CA ASN A 51 3.33 -4.84 0.26
C ASN A 51 2.18 -5.69 -0.31
N GLU A 52 1.64 -6.62 0.47
CA GLU A 52 0.47 -7.41 0.06
C GLU A 52 -0.75 -6.51 -0.16
N TYR A 53 -0.97 -5.55 0.72
CA TYR A 53 -2.05 -4.58 0.61
C TYR A 53 -1.93 -3.77 -0.68
N ILE A 54 -0.74 -3.27 -0.97
CA ILE A 54 -0.46 -2.52 -2.21
C ILE A 54 -0.71 -3.38 -3.44
N ALA A 55 -0.25 -4.63 -3.43
CA ALA A 55 -0.46 -5.55 -4.54
C ALA A 55 -1.96 -5.80 -4.80
N THR A 56 -2.74 -5.95 -3.73
CA THR A 56 -4.19 -6.10 -3.82
C THR A 56 -4.85 -4.85 -4.42
N LEU A 57 -4.45 -3.67 -3.95
CA LEU A 57 -4.97 -2.40 -4.48
C LEU A 57 -4.64 -2.21 -5.95
N LYS A 58 -3.42 -2.57 -6.37
CA LYS A 58 -3.00 -2.51 -7.77
C LYS A 58 -3.83 -3.44 -8.65
N THR A 59 -4.13 -4.64 -8.17
CA THR A 59 -4.97 -5.59 -8.88
C THR A 59 -6.39 -5.03 -9.04
N LEU A 60 -6.98 -4.50 -7.97
CA LEU A 60 -8.30 -3.88 -8.02
C LEU A 60 -8.33 -2.67 -8.96
N LEU A 61 -7.29 -1.85 -8.92
CA LEU A 61 -7.18 -0.69 -9.80
C LEU A 61 -7.12 -1.10 -11.26
N ASN A 62 -6.36 -2.14 -11.57
CA ASN A 62 -6.28 -2.69 -12.93
C ASN A 62 -7.63 -3.22 -13.40
N ASP A 63 -8.36 -3.95 -12.54
CA ASP A 63 -9.69 -4.46 -12.85
C ASP A 63 -10.68 -3.33 -13.13
N ILE A 64 -10.63 -2.25 -12.35
CA ILE A 64 -11.48 -1.08 -12.57
C ILE A 64 -11.16 -0.41 -13.90
N ASN A 65 -9.89 -0.28 -14.26
CA ASN A 65 -9.48 0.32 -15.53
C ASN A 65 -9.93 -0.49 -16.74
N GLU A 66 -10.11 -1.80 -16.60
CA GLU A 66 -10.60 -2.68 -17.67
C GLU A 66 -12.13 -2.65 -17.83
N VAL A 67 -12.86 -2.12 -16.86
CA VAL A 67 -14.33 -1.98 -16.91
C VAL A 67 -14.70 -0.87 -17.90
N LYS A 68 -15.53 -1.23 -18.86
CA LYS A 68 -16.01 -0.28 -19.88
C LYS A 68 -17.35 0.34 -19.50
#